data_6a394a1b948ff6923f791f820187e38e
#
_entry.id   6a394a1b948ff6923f791f820187e38e
#
_cell.length_a   1.000
_cell.length_b   1.000
_cell.length_c   1.000
_cell.angle_alpha   90.00
_cell.angle_beta   90.00
_cell.angle_gamma   90.00
#
_symmetry.space_group_name_H-M   'P 1'
#
loop_
_entity.id
_entity.type
_entity.pdbx_description
1 polymer ?
#
loop_
_entity_poly.entity_id
_entity_poly.type
_entity_poly.pdbx_seq_one_letter_code
_entity_poly.pdbx_strand_id
1 'polypeptide(L)' 'MESQRLIKMLNQISTNLSPHRSDEDAAELVKTHITKFWSKTMRDQILSVPSDTPDFSNISKIAIKNLKELNIH' A
#
# COMPACT_ATOMS: atom_id res chain seq x y z
N MET A 1 -1.21 6.84 -14.47
CA MET A 1 -2.39 6.27 -13.79
C MET A 1 -2.79 7.19 -12.65
N GLU A 2 -4.06 7.39 -12.43
CA GLU A 2 -4.54 8.30 -11.39
C GLU A 2 -4.34 7.72 -10.00
N SER A 3 -3.97 8.59 -9.04
CA SER A 3 -3.78 8.16 -7.65
C SER A 3 -5.02 7.49 -7.06
N GLN A 4 -6.21 7.99 -7.38
CA GLN A 4 -7.47 7.40 -6.91
C GLN A 4 -7.61 5.94 -7.31
N ARG A 5 -7.24 5.62 -8.55
CA ARG A 5 -7.29 4.23 -9.02
C ARG A 5 -6.29 3.36 -8.28
N LEU A 6 -5.09 3.88 -8.04
CA LEU A 6 -4.07 3.14 -7.30
C LEU A 6 -4.49 2.91 -5.85
N ILE A 7 -5.14 3.89 -5.24
CA ILE A 7 -5.67 3.74 -3.87
C ILE A 7 -6.70 2.62 -3.83
N LYS A 8 -7.62 2.58 -4.80
CA LYS A 8 -8.62 1.52 -4.87
C LYS A 8 -7.97 0.15 -5.04
N MET A 9 -6.97 0.06 -5.92
CA MET A 9 -6.25 -1.20 -6.14
C MET A 9 -5.55 -1.65 -4.85
N LEU A 10 -4.91 -0.72 -4.16
CA LEU A 10 -4.21 -1.01 -2.91
C LEU A 10 -5.18 -1.50 -1.85
N ASN A 11 -6.32 -0.84 -1.71
CA ASN A 11 -7.35 -1.24 -0.74
C ASN A 11 -7.90 -2.63 -1.06
N GLN A 12 -8.06 -2.95 -2.34
CA GLN A 12 -8.53 -4.28 -2.75
C GLN A 12 -7.51 -5.36 -2.39
N ILE A 13 -6.24 -5.10 -2.64
CA ILE A 13 -5.16 -6.01 -2.26
C ILE A 13 -5.15 -6.20 -0.75
N SER A 14 -5.30 -5.09 0.00
CA SER A 14 -5.33 -5.13 1.45
C SER A 14 -6.47 -6.00 1.97
N THR A 15 -7.65 -5.86 1.39
CA THR A 15 -8.81 -6.66 1.75
C THR A 15 -8.57 -8.14 1.46
N ASN A 16 -7.97 -8.45 0.32
CA ASN A 16 -7.73 -9.84 -0.10
C ASN A 16 -6.70 -10.52 0.80
N LEU A 17 -5.77 -9.78 1.37
CA LEU A 17 -4.69 -10.33 2.19
C LEU A 17 -4.98 -10.27 3.69
N SER A 18 -6.10 -9.67 4.09
CA SER A 18 -6.41 -9.46 5.50
C SER A 18 -6.90 -10.70 6.26
N PRO A 19 -7.58 -11.70 5.64
CA PRO A 19 -8.17 -12.81 6.41
C PRO A 19 -7.14 -13.55 7.25
N HIS A 20 -7.49 -13.76 8.52
CA HIS A 20 -6.67 -14.53 9.47
C HIS A 20 -5.31 -13.90 9.80
N ARG A 21 -5.16 -12.59 9.57
CA ARG A 21 -3.91 -11.87 9.84
C ARG A 21 -4.19 -10.59 10.61
N SER A 22 -3.18 -10.14 11.38
CA SER A 22 -3.23 -8.80 11.94
C SER A 22 -3.06 -7.77 10.83
N ASP A 23 -3.41 -6.51 11.12
CA ASP A 23 -3.25 -5.45 10.13
C ASP A 23 -1.77 -5.28 9.74
N GLU A 24 -0.86 -5.40 10.71
CA GLU A 24 0.57 -5.29 10.45
C GLU A 24 1.08 -6.41 9.54
N ASP A 25 0.65 -7.64 9.79
CA ASP A 25 1.04 -8.78 8.97
C ASP A 25 0.49 -8.64 7.55
N ALA A 26 -0.78 -8.25 7.43
CA ALA A 26 -1.39 -8.03 6.12
C ALA A 26 -0.67 -6.91 5.37
N ALA A 27 -0.31 -5.82 6.06
CA ALA A 27 0.38 -4.70 5.46
C ALA A 27 1.76 -5.10 4.93
N GLU A 28 2.47 -5.98 5.62
CA GLU A 28 3.75 -6.50 5.14
C GLU A 28 3.58 -7.28 3.85
N LEU A 29 2.53 -8.08 3.75
CA LEU A 29 2.23 -8.82 2.53
C LEU A 29 1.83 -7.88 1.39
N VAL A 30 1.08 -6.83 1.69
CA VAL A 30 0.72 -5.82 0.69
C VAL A 30 1.97 -5.12 0.17
N LYS A 31 2.87 -4.72 1.07
CA LYS A 31 4.14 -4.10 0.70
C LYS A 31 4.94 -5.01 -0.23
N THR A 32 5.06 -6.28 0.11
CA THR A 32 5.77 -7.26 -0.70
C THR A 32 5.13 -7.41 -2.08
N HIS A 33 3.81 -7.47 -2.13
CA HIS A 33 3.06 -7.58 -3.38
C HIS A 33 3.35 -6.39 -4.29
N ILE A 34 3.27 -5.19 -3.76
CA ILE A 34 3.52 -3.97 -4.52
C ILE A 34 4.95 -3.95 -5.04
N THR A 35 5.90 -4.29 -4.18
CA THR A 35 7.32 -4.30 -4.54
C THR A 35 7.60 -5.24 -5.70
N LYS A 36 6.89 -6.38 -5.75
CA LYS A 36 7.11 -7.39 -6.77
C LYS A 36 6.34 -7.13 -8.06
N PHE A 37 5.12 -6.61 -7.97
CA PHE A 37 4.19 -6.62 -9.10
C PHE A 37 3.86 -5.25 -9.68
N TRP A 38 4.00 -4.17 -8.89
CA TRP A 38 3.74 -2.83 -9.39
C TRP A 38 4.98 -2.26 -10.05
N SER A 39 4.80 -1.52 -11.13
CA SER A 39 5.91 -0.82 -11.78
C SER A 39 6.47 0.27 -10.87
N LYS A 40 7.68 0.72 -11.16
CA LYS A 40 8.29 1.84 -10.41
C LYS A 40 7.43 3.09 -10.49
N THR A 41 6.85 3.38 -11.66
CA THR A 41 5.98 4.53 -11.84
C THR A 41 4.75 4.45 -10.94
N MET A 42 4.11 3.29 -10.85
CA MET A 42 2.95 3.08 -9.99
C MET A 42 3.33 3.25 -8.52
N ARG A 43 4.45 2.68 -8.11
CA ARG A 43 4.93 2.79 -6.72
C ARG A 43 5.25 4.25 -6.37
N ASP A 44 5.96 4.95 -7.24
CA ASP A 44 6.31 6.35 -7.01
C ASP A 44 5.05 7.20 -6.88
N GLN A 45 4.05 6.93 -7.71
CA GLN A 45 2.81 7.69 -7.70
C GLN A 45 2.03 7.48 -6.40
N ILE A 46 1.89 6.23 -5.94
CA ILE A 46 1.17 5.96 -4.69
C ILE A 46 1.94 6.51 -3.48
N LEU A 47 3.26 6.48 -3.53
CA LEU A 47 4.09 7.01 -2.45
C LEU A 47 4.06 8.53 -2.35
N SER A 48 3.62 9.23 -3.40
CA SER A 48 3.43 10.67 -3.34
C SER A 48 2.16 11.07 -2.57
N VAL A 49 1.27 10.12 -2.31
CA VAL A 49 0.04 10.36 -1.54
C VAL A 49 0.37 10.24 -0.05
N PRO A 50 -0.09 11.19 0.80
CA PRO A 50 0.14 11.08 2.24
C PRO A 50 -0.46 9.80 2.81
N SER A 51 0.28 9.12 3.69
CA SER A 51 -0.15 7.84 4.25
C SER A 51 -1.39 7.96 5.14
N ASP A 52 -1.69 9.15 5.65
CA ASP A 52 -2.87 9.39 6.49
C ASP A 52 -4.11 9.80 5.69
N THR A 53 -4.05 9.73 4.36
CA THR A 53 -5.18 10.06 3.50
C THR A 53 -6.39 9.18 3.88
N PRO A 54 -7.58 9.78 4.11
CA PRO A 54 -8.75 9.02 4.56
C PRO A 54 -9.21 7.93 3.59
N ASP A 55 -8.85 8.04 2.32
CA ASP A 55 -9.25 7.07 1.29
C ASP A 55 -8.54 5.73 1.45
N PHE A 56 -7.41 5.68 2.17
CA PHE A 56 -6.71 4.43 2.42
C PHE A 56 -7.40 3.65 3.54
N SER A 57 -7.50 2.32 3.36
CA SER A 57 -7.88 1.44 4.46
C SER A 57 -6.75 1.41 5.51
N ASN A 58 -7.04 0.92 6.72
CA ASN A 58 -6.03 0.84 7.78
C ASN A 58 -4.79 0.06 7.32
N ILE A 59 -5.00 -1.09 6.69
CA ILE A 59 -3.89 -1.92 6.20
C ILE A 59 -3.11 -1.17 5.14
N SER A 60 -3.80 -0.48 4.22
CA SER A 60 -3.14 0.31 3.17
C SER A 60 -2.29 1.42 3.77
N LYS A 61 -2.79 2.10 4.80
CA LYS A 61 -2.03 3.16 5.49
C LYS A 61 -0.72 2.62 6.06
N ILE A 62 -0.79 1.48 6.73
CA ILE A 62 0.39 0.84 7.31
C ILE A 62 1.36 0.42 6.20
N ALA A 63 0.86 -0.17 5.13
CA ALA A 63 1.67 -0.61 4.01
C ALA A 63 2.41 0.55 3.36
N ILE A 64 1.73 1.66 3.13
CA ILE A 64 2.35 2.86 2.52
C ILE A 64 3.37 3.46 3.46
N LYS A 65 3.08 3.52 4.74
CA LYS A 65 4.04 4.01 5.74
C LYS A 65 5.31 3.16 5.72
N ASN A 66 5.15 1.84 5.70
CA ASN A 66 6.29 0.92 5.67
C ASN A 66 7.10 1.05 4.38
N LEU A 67 6.43 1.26 3.25
CA LEU A 67 7.11 1.49 1.98
C LEU A 67 7.93 2.78 1.99
N LYS A 68 7.39 3.85 2.58
CA LYS A 68 8.08 5.12 2.68
C LYS A 68 9.32 4.99 3.56
N GLU A 69 9.23 4.25 4.65
CA GLU A 69 10.38 3.99 5.52
C GLU A 69 11.46 3.22 4.77
N LEU A 70 11.09 2.26 3.94
CA LEU A 70 12.03 1.50 3.14
C LEU A 70 12.76 2.38 2.14
N ASN A 71 12.11 3.40 1.60
CA ASN A 71 12.67 4.28 0.58
C ASN A 71 13.54 5.41 1.13
N ILE A 72 13.64 5.56 2.45
CA ILE A 72 14.44 6.62 3.08
C ILE A 72 15.94 6.30 3.03
N HIS A 73 16.30 5.09 2.77
CA HIS A 73 17.71 4.65 2.75
C HIS A 73 18.44 5.00 1.47
#